data_499917e9976b50b0b3c9c25bc750251e
#
_entry.id   499917e9976b50b0b3c9c25bc750251e
#
_cell.length_a   1.000
_cell.length_b   1.000
_cell.length_c   1.000
_cell.angle_alpha   90.00
_cell.angle_beta   90.00
_cell.angle_gamma   90.00
#
_symmetry.space_group_name_H-M   'P 1'
#
loop_
_entity.id
_entity.type
_entity.pdbx_description
1 polymer ?
#
loop_
_entity_poly.entity_id
_entity_poly.type
_entity_poly.pdbx_seq_one_letter_code
_entity_poly.pdbx_strand_id
1 'polypeptide(L)'
;MFIRFSVRKRDRDSGVESGALRAAYGLRDDPSVPLGDREALAETLLWFETHLETPARFNRTTSKGHYRRQTRGIAWFKDTANEHLAQMYALKVLLERYGHFVEVVKEPRVGYIVWEDAYQVIAEPFTDTRTG
;
A
#
# COMPACT_ATOMS: atom_id res chain seq x y z
N MET A 1 10.97 2.71 11.88
CA MET A 1 10.64 3.45 10.66
C MET A 1 9.60 2.67 9.87
N PHE A 2 8.63 3.36 9.36
CA PHE A 2 7.57 2.75 8.53
C PHE A 2 7.74 3.22 7.10
N ILE A 3 7.44 2.34 6.15
CA ILE A 3 7.73 2.56 4.74
C ILE A 3 6.48 2.32 3.90
N ARG A 4 6.18 3.26 3.01
CA ARG A 4 5.05 3.17 2.11
C ARG A 4 5.50 3.46 0.68
N PHE A 5 4.94 2.72 -0.26
CA PHE A 5 5.19 2.91 -1.69
C PHE A 5 3.93 3.54 -2.29
N SER A 6 4.06 4.75 -2.77
CA SER A 6 2.94 5.55 -3.23
C SER A 6 3.11 5.95 -4.68
N VAL A 7 2.05 5.86 -5.46
CA VAL A 7 2.03 6.36 -6.83
C VAL A 7 1.54 7.79 -6.80
N ARG A 8 2.24 8.69 -7.48
CA ARG A 8 1.94 10.12 -7.44
C ARG A 8 0.59 10.53 -8.01
N LYS A 9 0.01 9.69 -8.85
CA LYS A 9 -1.28 10.00 -9.44
C LYS A 9 -2.39 9.86 -8.41
N ARG A 10 -3.12 10.92 -8.16
CA ARG A 10 -4.22 10.91 -7.19
C ARG A 10 -5.42 10.14 -7.72
N ASP A 11 -6.09 9.43 -6.83
CA ASP A 11 -7.37 8.84 -7.09
C ASP A 11 -8.41 9.95 -7.24
N ARG A 12 -9.18 9.92 -8.32
CA ARG A 12 -10.19 10.93 -8.59
C ARG A 12 -11.28 10.98 -7.54
N ASP A 13 -11.65 9.82 -7.00
CA ASP A 13 -12.78 9.73 -6.08
C ASP A 13 -12.42 10.14 -4.66
N SER A 14 -11.23 9.79 -4.21
CA SER A 14 -10.83 10.03 -2.83
C SER A 14 -9.89 11.22 -2.65
N GLY A 15 -9.28 11.71 -3.72
CA GLY A 15 -8.25 12.73 -3.66
C GLY A 15 -6.95 12.27 -3.01
N VAL A 16 -6.81 10.98 -2.75
CA VAL A 16 -5.63 10.37 -2.12
C VAL A 16 -4.80 9.69 -3.20
N GLU A 17 -3.48 9.77 -3.09
CA GLU A 17 -2.60 9.06 -4.00
C GLU A 17 -2.80 7.55 -3.89
N SER A 18 -2.81 6.87 -5.03
CA SER A 18 -2.97 5.42 -5.08
C SER A 18 -1.73 4.72 -4.54
N GLY A 19 -1.93 3.59 -3.87
CA GLY A 19 -0.81 2.74 -3.49
C GLY A 19 -0.24 1.99 -4.69
N ALA A 20 1.00 1.55 -4.57
CA ALA A 20 1.69 0.85 -5.64
C ALA A 20 1.01 -0.47 -6.02
N LEU A 21 0.48 -1.20 -5.03
CA LEU A 21 -0.21 -2.47 -5.31
C LEU A 21 -1.44 -2.26 -6.18
N ARG A 22 -2.19 -1.20 -5.93
CA ARG A 22 -3.38 -0.89 -6.73
C ARG A 22 -3.01 -0.59 -8.18
N ALA A 23 -1.94 0.18 -8.39
CA ALA A 23 -1.45 0.46 -9.73
C ALA A 23 -0.98 -0.81 -10.43
N ALA A 24 -0.36 -1.73 -9.70
CA ALA A 24 0.10 -3.01 -10.23
C ALA A 24 -1.06 -3.88 -10.70
N TYR A 25 -2.16 -3.93 -9.95
CA TYR A 25 -3.36 -4.65 -10.39
C TYR A 25 -3.91 -4.09 -11.70
N GLY A 26 -3.92 -2.76 -11.82
CA GLY A 26 -4.35 -2.12 -13.05
C GLY A 26 -3.51 -2.50 -14.25
N LEU A 27 -2.19 -2.52 -14.10
CA LEU A 27 -1.28 -2.92 -15.19
C LEU A 27 -1.40 -4.41 -15.53
N ARG A 28 -1.55 -5.25 -14.52
CA ARG A 28 -1.73 -6.70 -14.73
C ARG A 28 -2.93 -6.98 -15.65
N ASP A 29 -3.99 -6.20 -15.48
CA ASP A 29 -5.23 -6.39 -16.22
C ASP A 29 -5.30 -5.59 -17.51
N ASP A 30 -4.26 -4.81 -17.84
CA ASP A 30 -4.22 -3.98 -19.04
C ASP A 30 -3.68 -4.78 -20.22
N PRO A 31 -4.50 -5.04 -21.26
CA PRO A 31 -4.07 -5.83 -22.41
C PRO A 31 -3.00 -5.16 -23.26
N SER A 32 -2.76 -3.86 -23.10
CA SER A 32 -1.69 -3.17 -23.81
C SER A 32 -0.31 -3.44 -23.24
N VAL A 33 -0.22 -3.97 -22.01
CA VAL A 33 1.04 -4.32 -21.38
C VAL A 33 1.51 -5.67 -21.93
N PRO A 34 2.79 -5.80 -22.32
CA PRO A 34 3.31 -7.08 -22.83
C PRO A 34 3.11 -8.23 -21.84
N LEU A 35 2.85 -9.42 -22.38
CA LEU A 35 2.52 -10.59 -21.57
C LEU A 35 3.60 -10.91 -20.52
N GLY A 36 4.87 -10.81 -20.89
CA GLY A 36 5.95 -11.10 -19.95
C GLY A 36 5.92 -10.21 -18.72
N ASP A 37 5.65 -8.92 -18.90
CA ASP A 37 5.54 -7.99 -17.77
C ASP A 37 4.26 -8.23 -16.98
N ARG A 38 3.17 -8.57 -17.65
CA ARG A 38 1.92 -8.91 -16.97
C ARG A 38 2.07 -10.16 -16.10
N GLU A 39 2.82 -11.14 -16.58
CA GLU A 39 3.13 -12.35 -15.81
C GLU A 39 4.02 -12.02 -14.60
N ALA A 40 5.00 -11.15 -14.75
CA ALA A 40 5.84 -10.72 -13.65
C ALA A 40 5.03 -9.97 -12.59
N LEU A 41 4.11 -9.11 -13.03
CA LEU A 41 3.19 -8.43 -12.12
C LEU A 41 2.30 -9.43 -11.38
N ALA A 42 1.74 -10.40 -12.10
CA ALA A 42 0.88 -11.42 -11.50
C ALA A 42 1.62 -12.25 -10.46
N GLU A 43 2.87 -12.62 -10.71
CA GLU A 43 3.68 -13.36 -9.76
C GLU A 43 3.91 -12.57 -8.48
N THR A 44 4.31 -11.31 -8.61
CA THR A 44 4.56 -10.45 -7.45
C THR A 44 3.29 -10.21 -6.65
N LEU A 45 2.18 -9.96 -7.34
CA LEU A 45 0.89 -9.74 -6.68
C LEU A 45 0.41 -11.01 -5.96
N LEU A 46 0.60 -12.17 -6.57
CA LEU A 46 0.27 -13.45 -5.93
C LEU A 46 1.12 -13.66 -4.66
N TRP A 47 2.40 -13.30 -4.73
CA TRP A 47 3.26 -13.37 -3.55
C TRP A 47 2.68 -12.54 -2.39
N PHE A 48 2.23 -11.31 -2.69
CA PHE A 48 1.61 -10.46 -1.66
C PHE A 48 0.29 -11.03 -1.17
N GLU A 49 -0.51 -11.62 -2.03
CA GLU A 49 -1.77 -12.24 -1.62
C GLU A 49 -1.54 -13.38 -0.63
N THR A 50 -0.42 -14.08 -0.75
CA THR A 50 -0.10 -15.21 0.15
C THR A 50 0.73 -14.81 1.37
N HIS A 51 1.43 -13.68 1.34
CA HIS A 51 2.35 -13.27 2.40
C HIS A 51 1.97 -11.97 3.09
N LEU A 52 0.95 -11.28 2.62
CA LEU A 52 0.51 -10.03 3.20
C LEU A 52 -0.96 -10.14 3.58
N GLU A 53 -1.25 -10.16 4.85
CA GLU A 53 -2.60 -10.29 5.33
C GLU A 53 -3.38 -8.98 5.12
N THR A 54 -4.61 -9.11 4.63
CA THR A 54 -5.54 -7.98 4.55
C THR A 54 -6.60 -8.20 5.60
N PRO A 55 -6.63 -7.41 6.66
CA PRO A 55 -7.58 -7.61 7.74
C PRO A 55 -9.00 -7.31 7.28
N ALA A 56 -9.94 -8.17 7.65
CA ALA A 56 -11.35 -7.95 7.38
C ALA A 56 -11.91 -6.82 8.23
N ARG A 57 -11.31 -6.58 9.38
CA ARG A 57 -11.70 -5.54 10.32
C ARG A 57 -10.49 -4.84 10.88
N PHE A 58 -10.59 -3.53 11.00
CA PHE A 58 -9.64 -2.76 11.78
C PHE A 58 -10.15 -2.61 13.20
N ASN A 59 -9.25 -2.39 14.14
CA ASN A 59 -9.63 -2.01 15.48
C ASN A 59 -10.07 -0.54 15.46
N ARG A 60 -11.33 -0.32 15.14
CA ARG A 60 -11.91 1.02 14.96
C ARG A 60 -12.72 1.49 16.12
N THR A 61 -12.95 0.63 17.09
CA THR A 61 -13.73 0.98 18.25
C THR A 61 -12.95 1.94 19.11
N THR A 62 -13.47 3.13 19.29
CA THR A 62 -12.95 4.04 20.29
C THR A 62 -13.36 3.56 21.66
N SER A 63 -12.77 4.10 22.70
CA SER A 63 -13.16 3.81 24.08
C SER A 63 -14.64 4.12 24.37
N LYS A 64 -15.29 4.90 23.51
CA LYS A 64 -16.70 5.22 23.62
C LYS A 64 -17.59 4.37 22.72
N GLY A 65 -17.03 3.36 22.07
CA GLY A 65 -17.76 2.49 21.17
C GLY A 65 -18.15 3.10 19.84
N HIS A 66 -17.64 4.26 19.52
CA HIS A 66 -17.96 4.91 18.25
C HIS A 66 -17.24 4.24 17.10
N TYR A 67 -18.01 3.87 16.11
CA TYR A 67 -17.47 3.31 14.88
C TYR A 67 -17.24 4.43 13.85
N ARG A 68 -16.00 4.58 13.43
CA ARG A 68 -15.67 5.56 12.39
C ARG A 68 -15.74 4.91 11.03
N ARG A 69 -16.83 5.14 10.34
CA ARG A 69 -17.03 4.61 8.99
C ARG A 69 -16.01 5.12 7.99
N GLN A 70 -15.48 6.32 8.22
CA GLN A 70 -14.57 6.98 7.28
C GLN A 70 -13.12 6.93 7.71
N THR A 71 -12.78 5.98 8.56
CA THR A 71 -11.39 5.78 8.91
C THR A 71 -10.59 5.41 7.68
N ARG A 72 -9.66 6.29 7.33
CA ARG A 72 -8.72 6.03 6.25
C ARG A 72 -7.54 5.29 6.81
N GLY A 73 -7.64 3.98 6.88
CA GLY A 73 -6.51 3.17 7.25
C GLY A 73 -5.49 3.18 6.13
N ILE A 74 -4.30 3.64 6.42
CA ILE A 74 -3.19 3.63 5.47
C ILE A 74 -2.21 2.56 5.90
N ALA A 75 -1.87 1.66 4.97
CA ALA A 75 -0.95 0.57 5.25
C ALA A 75 0.50 1.03 5.08
N TRP A 76 1.33 0.65 6.04
CA TRP A 76 2.76 0.91 6.03
C TRP A 76 3.50 -0.38 6.32
N PHE A 77 4.60 -0.63 5.62
CA PHE A 77 5.48 -1.74 5.94
C PHE A 77 6.40 -1.37 7.10
N LYS A 78 6.69 -2.34 7.95
CA LYS A 78 7.76 -2.19 8.92
C LYS A 78 9.10 -2.30 8.21
N ASP A 79 10.10 -1.58 8.68
CA ASP A 79 11.44 -1.61 8.05
C ASP A 79 12.15 -2.96 8.23
N THR A 80 11.63 -3.82 9.09
CA THR A 80 12.12 -5.18 9.28
C THR A 80 11.51 -6.20 8.32
N ALA A 81 10.50 -5.80 7.53
CA ALA A 81 9.82 -6.68 6.57
C ALA A 81 10.65 -6.80 5.28
N ASN A 82 11.83 -7.41 5.37
CA ASN A 82 12.82 -7.39 4.29
C ASN A 82 12.34 -8.00 2.98
N GLU A 83 11.64 -9.13 3.04
CA GLU A 83 11.13 -9.79 1.84
C GLU A 83 10.02 -8.96 1.18
N HIS A 84 9.13 -8.40 1.99
CA HIS A 84 8.05 -7.54 1.49
C HIS A 84 8.62 -6.30 0.81
N LEU A 85 9.62 -5.69 1.42
CA LEU A 85 10.27 -4.51 0.84
C LEU A 85 10.98 -4.84 -0.46
N ALA A 86 11.68 -5.98 -0.54
CA ALA A 86 12.34 -6.42 -1.76
C ALA A 86 11.32 -6.61 -2.89
N GLN A 87 10.18 -7.22 -2.61
CA GLN A 87 9.12 -7.40 -3.60
C GLN A 87 8.53 -6.06 -4.04
N MET A 88 8.37 -5.12 -3.12
CA MET A 88 7.88 -3.79 -3.46
C MET A 88 8.86 -3.02 -4.34
N TYR A 89 10.17 -3.14 -4.09
CA TYR A 89 11.16 -2.49 -4.96
C TYR A 89 11.18 -3.11 -6.35
N ALA A 90 11.01 -4.42 -6.47
CA ALA A 90 10.87 -5.07 -7.77
C ALA A 90 9.64 -4.57 -8.51
N LEU A 91 8.53 -4.41 -7.78
CA LEU A 91 7.30 -3.89 -8.32
C LEU A 91 7.45 -2.43 -8.79
N LYS A 92 8.18 -1.64 -8.03
CA LYS A 92 8.49 -0.25 -8.37
C LYS A 92 9.14 -0.14 -9.74
N VAL A 93 10.11 -1.00 -10.03
CA VAL A 93 10.79 -1.02 -11.34
C VAL A 93 9.80 -1.27 -12.47
N LEU A 94 8.91 -2.25 -12.30
CA LEU A 94 7.90 -2.55 -13.30
C LEU A 94 6.93 -1.38 -13.49
N LEU A 95 6.45 -0.79 -12.41
CA LEU A 95 5.51 0.33 -12.48
C LEU A 95 6.12 1.54 -13.17
N GLU A 96 7.37 1.85 -12.87
CA GLU A 96 8.04 3.01 -13.49
C GLU A 96 8.30 2.80 -14.98
N ARG A 97 8.44 1.57 -15.42
CA ARG A 97 8.56 1.24 -16.84
C ARG A 97 7.33 1.68 -17.63
N TYR A 98 6.18 1.75 -16.99
CA TYR A 98 4.91 2.13 -17.61
C TYR A 98 4.45 3.53 -17.18
N GLY A 99 5.35 4.35 -16.68
CA GLY A 99 5.07 5.74 -16.37
C GLY A 99 4.43 5.99 -15.01
N HIS A 100 4.35 4.97 -14.16
CA HIS A 100 3.83 5.12 -12.80
C HIS A 100 5.01 5.40 -11.86
N PHE A 101 5.23 6.66 -11.56
CA PHE A 101 6.31 7.04 -10.66
C PHE A 101 5.95 6.63 -9.22
N VAL A 102 6.83 5.85 -8.61
CA VAL A 102 6.61 5.33 -7.27
C VAL A 102 7.53 6.06 -6.28
N GLU A 103 6.92 6.72 -5.34
CA GLU A 103 7.63 7.39 -4.27
C GLU A 103 7.72 6.47 -3.05
N VAL A 104 8.91 6.35 -2.47
CA VAL A 104 9.12 5.61 -1.23
C VAL A 104 9.06 6.62 -0.09
N VAL A 105 8.03 6.52 0.74
CA VAL A 105 7.81 7.41 1.87
C VAL A 105 8.22 6.70 3.15
N LYS A 106 9.07 7.34 3.93
CA LYS A 106 9.56 6.78 5.19
C LYS A 106 9.18 7.71 6.33
N GLU A 107 8.53 7.16 7.34
CA GLU A 107 8.06 7.94 8.48
C GLU A 107 8.37 7.22 9.80
N PRO A 108 8.85 7.92 10.82
CA PRO A 108 9.03 7.31 12.14
C PRO A 108 7.71 7.09 12.88
N ARG A 109 6.70 7.90 12.55
CA ARG A 109 5.38 7.85 13.17
C ARG A 109 4.33 7.99 12.10
N VAL A 110 3.33 7.12 12.12
CA VAL A 110 2.34 7.03 11.04
C VAL A 110 0.93 7.43 11.44
N GLY A 111 0.69 7.66 12.70
CA GLY A 111 -0.63 7.98 13.21
C GLY A 111 -1.10 6.95 14.22
N TYR A 112 -2.42 6.86 14.37
CA TYR A 112 -3.02 5.90 15.29
C TYR A 112 -3.09 4.53 14.62
N ILE A 113 -2.37 3.55 15.16
CA ILE A 113 -2.34 2.19 14.61
C ILE A 113 -3.61 1.47 15.00
N VAL A 114 -4.38 1.05 13.99
CA VAL A 114 -5.66 0.36 14.17
C VAL A 114 -5.53 -1.14 13.92
N TRP A 115 -4.45 -1.58 13.29
CA TRP A 115 -4.17 -2.98 13.06
C TRP A 115 -2.67 -3.17 12.80
N GLU A 116 -2.12 -4.28 13.24
CA GLU A 116 -0.69 -4.54 13.10
C GLU A 116 -0.41 -6.04 13.06
N ASP A 117 0.55 -6.44 12.22
CA ASP A 117 1.13 -7.78 12.28
C ASP A 117 2.67 -7.68 12.28
N ALA A 118 3.37 -8.78 11.99
CA ALA A 118 4.83 -8.81 12.01
C ALA A 118 5.46 -7.94 10.91
N TYR A 119 4.72 -7.62 9.84
CA TYR A 119 5.28 -7.02 8.63
C TYR A 119 4.74 -5.64 8.32
N GLN A 120 3.54 -5.33 8.79
CA GLN A 120 2.85 -4.09 8.43
C GLN A 120 2.00 -3.56 9.57
N VAL A 121 1.69 -2.28 9.45
CA VAL A 121 0.69 -1.62 10.30
C VAL A 121 -0.32 -0.94 9.40
N ILE A 122 -1.54 -0.80 9.89
CA ILE A 122 -2.54 0.07 9.28
C ILE A 122 -2.86 1.15 10.29
N ALA A 123 -2.75 2.40 9.88
CA ALA A 123 -2.88 3.53 10.78
C ALA A 123 -3.81 4.61 10.23
N GLU A 124 -4.53 5.25 11.13
CA GLU A 124 -5.20 6.51 10.81
C GLU A 124 -4.15 7.60 10.81
N PRO A 125 -4.01 8.36 9.72
CA PRO A 125 -2.96 9.37 9.64
C PRO A 125 -3.19 10.51 10.62
N PHE A 126 -2.11 11.14 11.04
CA PHE A 126 -2.19 12.42 11.73
C PHE A 126 -2.72 13.47 10.76
N THR A 127 -3.22 14.57 11.31
CA THR A 127 -3.76 15.66 10.49
C THR A 127 -2.75 16.20 9.49
N ASP A 128 -1.48 16.24 9.86
CA ASP A 128 -0.38 16.75 9.05
C ASP A 128 0.37 15.66 8.28
N THR A 129 -0.07 14.41 8.37
CA THR A 129 0.57 13.31 7.66
C THR A 129 0.14 13.32 6.19
N ARG A 130 1.11 13.11 5.30
CA ARG A 130 0.81 12.91 3.88
C ARG A 130 -0.05 11.65 3.72
N THR A 131 -1.19 11.83 3.07
CA THR A 131 -2.12 10.74 2.80
C THR A 131 -1.93 10.13 1.41
N GLY A 132 -1.00 10.66 0.67
CA GLY A 132 -0.72 10.17 -0.67
C GLY A 132 0.45 9.26 -0.75
#